data_0f8e2c3c8faaafc3744d92aaae968c09
#
_entry.id   0f8e2c3c8faaafc3744d92aaae968c09
#
_cell.length_a   1.000
_cell.length_b   1.000
_cell.length_c   1.000
_cell.angle_alpha   90.00
_cell.angle_beta   90.00
_cell.angle_gamma   90.00
#
_symmetry.space_group_name_H-M   'P 1'
#
loop_
_entity.id
_entity.type
_entity.pdbx_description
1 polymer ?
#
loop_
_entity_poly.entity_id
_entity_poly.type
_entity_poly.pdbx_seq_one_letter_code
_entity_poly.pdbx_strand_id
1 'polypeptide(L)'
;MEFVTLNNGLKMPMEGFGVYQVTNLLECEEAVYNAILAGYRLIDTASVYRNEEAVGNAIRRAIEEKIVTREELFITTKLWVQDYENVQEAIESSLKKLGTDYLDLYLFHHSMGDYIGAYRVMEQNYKEGKLKAIGVCNCYPHVLTDICETVEIIPAINQIELHPFYQQ
;
A
#
# COMPACT_ATOMS: atom_id res chain seq x y z
N MET A 1 -6.98 -3.89 -18.80
CA MET A 1 -7.03 -3.76 -17.32
C MET A 1 -8.19 -2.84 -16.96
N GLU A 2 -8.99 -3.22 -16.00
CA GLU A 2 -10.10 -2.40 -15.49
C GLU A 2 -9.63 -1.60 -14.29
N PHE A 3 -10.27 -0.44 -14.05
CA PHE A 3 -9.91 0.49 -12.97
C PHE A 3 -11.15 0.89 -12.18
N VAL A 4 -10.98 1.09 -10.88
CA VAL A 4 -11.93 1.79 -10.02
C VAL A 4 -11.40 3.20 -9.75
N THR A 5 -12.31 4.17 -9.61
CA THR A 5 -11.95 5.54 -9.22
C THR A 5 -12.14 5.69 -7.71
N LEU A 6 -11.07 6.01 -7.01
CA LEU A 6 -11.09 6.28 -5.57
C LEU A 6 -11.79 7.60 -5.27
N ASN A 7 -12.12 7.84 -3.98
CA ASN A 7 -12.83 9.06 -3.52
C ASN A 7 -12.08 10.36 -3.81
N ASN A 8 -10.76 10.31 -4.00
CA ASN A 8 -9.92 11.44 -4.37
C ASN A 8 -9.68 11.58 -5.89
N GLY A 9 -10.34 10.76 -6.71
CA GLY A 9 -10.23 10.77 -8.16
C GLY A 9 -9.10 9.92 -8.74
N LEU A 10 -8.21 9.34 -7.91
CA LEU A 10 -7.14 8.47 -8.37
C LEU A 10 -7.72 7.16 -8.93
N LYS A 11 -7.19 6.72 -10.06
CA LYS A 11 -7.58 5.44 -10.67
C LYS A 11 -6.70 4.31 -10.16
N MET A 12 -7.33 3.31 -9.53
CA MET A 12 -6.68 2.11 -9.00
C MET A 12 -7.03 0.91 -9.90
N PRO A 13 -6.06 0.09 -10.31
CA PRO A 13 -6.34 -1.18 -10.98
C PRO A 13 -7.22 -2.08 -10.10
N MET A 14 -8.22 -2.75 -10.71
CA MET A 14 -9.10 -3.65 -9.97
C MET A 14 -8.43 -4.98 -9.62
N GLU A 15 -7.39 -5.36 -10.37
CA GLU A 15 -6.61 -6.56 -10.12
C GLU A 15 -5.20 -6.18 -9.67
N GLY A 16 -4.72 -6.83 -8.61
CA GLY A 16 -3.40 -6.60 -8.05
C GLY A 16 -2.67 -7.90 -7.72
N PHE A 17 -1.35 -7.80 -7.57
CA PHE A 17 -0.49 -8.88 -7.15
C PHE A 17 0.05 -8.59 -5.74
N GLY A 18 -0.26 -9.47 -4.77
CA GLY A 18 0.18 -9.36 -3.38
C GLY A 18 1.28 -10.36 -3.03
N VAL A 19 2.17 -9.96 -2.12
CA VAL A 19 3.35 -10.76 -1.71
C VAL A 19 3.32 -11.16 -0.24
N TYR A 20 2.15 -11.21 0.38
CA TYR A 20 2.01 -11.72 1.74
C TYR A 20 2.53 -13.16 1.83
N GLN A 21 3.29 -13.49 2.91
CA GLN A 21 3.93 -14.78 3.15
C GLN A 21 5.02 -15.21 2.15
N VAL A 22 5.40 -14.39 1.19
CA VAL A 22 6.58 -14.68 0.35
C VAL A 22 7.82 -14.20 1.11
N THR A 23 8.44 -15.10 1.86
CA THR A 23 9.55 -14.80 2.78
C THR A 23 10.94 -14.93 2.13
N ASN A 24 11.04 -15.67 1.04
CA ASN A 24 12.27 -15.75 0.24
C ASN A 24 12.33 -14.50 -0.66
N LEU A 25 13.32 -13.63 -0.41
CA LEU A 25 13.43 -12.35 -1.11
C LEU A 25 13.71 -12.49 -2.61
N LEU A 26 14.50 -13.49 -3.04
CA LEU A 26 14.74 -13.74 -4.46
C LEU A 26 13.48 -14.25 -5.16
N GLU A 27 12.72 -15.13 -4.51
CA GLU A 27 11.45 -15.61 -5.02
C GLU A 27 10.42 -14.47 -5.10
N CYS A 28 10.40 -13.59 -4.09
CA CYS A 28 9.54 -12.40 -4.07
C CYS A 28 9.86 -11.46 -5.24
N GLU A 29 11.14 -11.16 -5.46
CA GLU A 29 11.59 -10.30 -6.55
C GLU A 29 11.19 -10.88 -7.92
N GLU A 30 11.47 -12.15 -8.17
CA GLU A 30 11.10 -12.82 -9.42
C GLU A 30 9.58 -12.91 -9.61
N ALA A 31 8.81 -13.17 -8.55
CA ALA A 31 7.35 -13.24 -8.61
C ALA A 31 6.75 -11.89 -9.00
N VAL A 32 7.19 -10.78 -8.36
CA VAL A 32 6.73 -9.43 -8.69
C VAL A 32 7.14 -9.03 -10.11
N TYR A 33 8.38 -9.31 -10.51
CA TYR A 33 8.84 -9.02 -11.86
C TYR A 33 8.00 -9.76 -12.91
N ASN A 34 7.75 -11.06 -12.71
CA ASN A 34 6.91 -11.85 -13.62
C ASN A 34 5.44 -11.39 -13.61
N ALA A 35 4.91 -10.93 -12.47
CA ALA A 35 3.58 -10.33 -12.41
C ALA A 35 3.49 -9.06 -13.29
N ILE A 36 4.51 -8.19 -13.24
CA ILE A 36 4.58 -7.00 -14.11
C ILE A 36 4.66 -7.40 -15.58
N LEU A 37 5.46 -8.42 -15.95
CA LEU A 37 5.53 -8.98 -17.31
C LEU A 37 4.17 -9.53 -17.76
N ALA A 38 3.42 -10.18 -16.86
CA ALA A 38 2.09 -10.72 -17.14
C ALA A 38 1.00 -9.63 -17.26
N GLY A 39 1.34 -8.37 -16.97
CA GLY A 39 0.43 -7.24 -17.14
C GLY A 39 -0.18 -6.69 -15.84
N TYR A 40 0.18 -7.22 -14.66
CA TYR A 40 -0.22 -6.60 -13.39
C TYR A 40 0.40 -5.22 -13.26
N ARG A 41 -0.38 -4.28 -12.73
CA ARG A 41 0.07 -2.90 -12.49
C ARG A 41 -0.11 -2.45 -11.04
N LEU A 42 -0.93 -3.13 -10.25
CA LEU A 42 -1.02 -2.93 -8.81
C LEU A 42 -0.19 -4.00 -8.10
N ILE A 43 0.76 -3.56 -7.27
CA ILE A 43 1.61 -4.41 -6.44
C ILE A 43 1.34 -4.06 -4.98
N ASP A 44 1.01 -5.07 -4.17
CA ASP A 44 0.66 -4.92 -2.76
C ASP A 44 1.68 -5.63 -1.86
N THR A 45 2.26 -4.86 -0.93
CA THR A 45 3.14 -5.35 0.12
C THR A 45 2.79 -4.72 1.47
N ALA A 46 3.63 -4.89 2.49
CA ALA A 46 3.54 -4.22 3.79
C ALA A 46 4.90 -4.23 4.49
N SER A 47 5.16 -3.24 5.36
CA SER A 47 6.41 -3.15 6.13
C SER A 47 6.67 -4.43 6.93
N VAL A 48 5.63 -5.01 7.55
CA VAL A 48 5.72 -6.23 8.35
C VAL A 48 6.04 -7.49 7.54
N TYR A 49 5.82 -7.51 6.22
CA TYR A 49 6.18 -8.66 5.37
C TYR A 49 7.68 -8.77 5.15
N ARG A 50 8.44 -7.70 5.42
CA ARG A 50 9.91 -7.63 5.32
C ARG A 50 10.45 -7.95 3.92
N ASN A 51 9.64 -7.73 2.90
CA ASN A 51 9.99 -7.98 1.49
C ASN A 51 9.87 -6.73 0.60
N GLU A 52 9.66 -5.54 1.16
CA GLU A 52 9.56 -4.29 0.41
C GLU A 52 10.78 -4.02 -0.48
N GLU A 53 11.99 -4.39 -0.02
CA GLU A 53 13.22 -4.22 -0.82
C GLU A 53 13.23 -5.13 -2.06
N ALA A 54 12.78 -6.37 -1.93
CA ALA A 54 12.64 -7.30 -3.05
C ALA A 54 11.59 -6.79 -4.08
N VAL A 55 10.46 -6.26 -3.58
CA VAL A 55 9.46 -5.60 -4.42
C VAL A 55 10.06 -4.41 -5.17
N GLY A 56 10.81 -3.55 -4.46
CA GLY A 56 11.49 -2.40 -5.04
C GLY A 56 12.52 -2.78 -6.11
N ASN A 57 13.28 -3.86 -5.89
CA ASN A 57 14.23 -4.39 -6.87
C ASN A 57 13.53 -4.83 -8.16
N ALA A 58 12.43 -5.59 -8.03
CA ALA A 58 11.64 -6.04 -9.18
C ALA A 58 11.06 -4.87 -9.99
N ILE A 59 10.52 -3.86 -9.30
CA ILE A 59 9.97 -2.64 -9.94
C ILE A 59 11.08 -1.89 -10.67
N ARG A 60 12.22 -1.66 -10.04
CA ARG A 60 13.37 -0.97 -10.65
C ARG A 60 13.85 -1.70 -11.89
N ARG A 61 14.02 -3.03 -11.81
CA ARG A 61 14.40 -3.87 -12.97
C ARG A 61 13.41 -3.72 -14.12
N ALA A 62 12.11 -3.77 -13.86
CA ALA A 62 11.08 -3.63 -14.90
C ALA A 62 11.11 -2.23 -15.56
N ILE A 63 11.43 -1.18 -14.80
CA ILE A 63 11.56 0.20 -15.31
C ILE A 63 12.85 0.33 -16.15
N GLU A 64 13.98 -0.17 -15.66
CA GLU A 64 15.28 -0.14 -16.38
C GLU A 64 15.21 -0.88 -17.71
N GLU A 65 14.50 -2.02 -17.74
CA GLU A 65 14.25 -2.80 -18.95
C GLU A 65 13.14 -2.21 -19.85
N LYS A 66 12.56 -1.06 -19.48
CA LYS A 66 11.50 -0.32 -20.21
C LYS A 66 10.23 -1.14 -20.45
N ILE A 67 9.92 -2.04 -19.55
CA ILE A 67 8.67 -2.83 -19.57
C ILE A 67 7.49 -1.97 -19.09
N VAL A 68 7.75 -1.13 -18.08
CA VAL A 68 6.78 -0.17 -17.51
C VAL A 68 7.50 1.11 -17.10
N THR A 69 6.75 2.20 -16.93
CA THR A 69 7.20 3.40 -16.20
C THR A 69 6.69 3.36 -14.75
N ARG A 70 7.23 4.22 -13.88
CA ARG A 70 6.75 4.32 -12.49
C ARG A 70 5.28 4.73 -12.43
N GLU A 71 4.85 5.60 -13.32
CA GLU A 71 3.50 6.16 -13.39
C GLU A 71 2.45 5.14 -13.85
N GLU A 72 2.87 4.08 -14.53
CA GLU A 72 2.00 2.98 -14.92
C GLU A 72 1.76 1.98 -13.78
N LEU A 73 2.56 2.05 -12.71
CA LEU A 73 2.43 1.16 -11.56
C LEU A 73 1.64 1.83 -10.44
N PHE A 74 0.84 1.03 -9.74
CA PHE A 74 0.14 1.39 -8.53
C PHE A 74 0.73 0.59 -7.36
N ILE A 75 1.53 1.25 -6.51
CA ILE A 75 2.27 0.60 -5.43
C ILE A 75 1.55 0.84 -4.12
N THR A 76 1.18 -0.25 -3.44
CA THR A 76 0.57 -0.25 -2.12
C THR A 76 1.50 -0.88 -1.09
N THR A 77 1.69 -0.19 0.03
CA THR A 77 2.28 -0.77 1.24
C THR A 77 1.52 -0.33 2.49
N LYS A 78 1.91 -0.85 3.66
CA LYS A 78 1.11 -0.71 4.87
C LYS A 78 1.98 -0.42 6.09
N LEU A 79 1.51 0.48 6.93
CA LEU A 79 2.07 0.80 8.24
C LEU A 79 1.74 -0.31 9.24
N TRP A 80 2.74 -0.86 9.91
CA TRP A 80 2.51 -1.83 10.97
C TRP A 80 2.24 -1.16 12.31
N VAL A 81 1.49 -1.81 13.18
CA VAL A 81 1.04 -1.27 14.48
C VAL A 81 2.19 -0.86 15.41
N GLN A 82 3.35 -1.50 15.31
CA GLN A 82 4.52 -1.18 16.13
C GLN A 82 5.18 0.15 15.73
N ASP A 83 4.87 0.66 14.55
CA ASP A 83 5.46 1.88 13.99
C ASP A 83 4.55 3.11 14.19
N TYR A 84 3.42 2.99 14.92
CA TYR A 84 2.45 4.08 15.09
C TYR A 84 3.01 5.28 15.87
N GLU A 85 4.05 5.11 16.67
CA GLU A 85 4.77 6.21 17.33
C GLU A 85 5.81 6.88 16.42
N ASN A 86 6.15 6.23 15.28
CA ASN A 86 7.22 6.66 14.36
C ASN A 86 6.75 6.58 12.89
N VAL A 87 5.53 7.04 12.62
CA VAL A 87 4.88 6.91 11.29
C VAL A 87 5.68 7.57 10.18
N GLN A 88 6.27 8.74 10.47
CA GLN A 88 7.08 9.48 9.50
C GLN A 88 8.28 8.63 9.04
N GLU A 89 9.03 8.07 9.98
CA GLU A 89 10.19 7.23 9.71
C GLU A 89 9.78 5.93 9.00
N ALA A 90 8.61 5.38 9.32
CA ALA A 90 8.09 4.18 8.67
C ALA A 90 7.77 4.46 7.19
N ILE A 91 7.13 5.60 6.88
CA ILE A 91 6.85 6.02 5.49
C ILE A 91 8.17 6.20 4.72
N GLU A 92 9.13 6.92 5.28
CA GLU A 92 10.44 7.15 4.65
C GLU A 92 11.23 5.86 4.43
N SER A 93 11.16 4.93 5.38
CA SER A 93 11.74 3.60 5.26
C SER A 93 11.11 2.80 4.12
N SER A 94 9.77 2.81 4.01
CA SER A 94 9.05 2.13 2.92
C SER A 94 9.39 2.73 1.54
N LEU A 95 9.39 4.06 1.41
CA LEU A 95 9.80 4.75 0.19
C LEU A 95 11.22 4.36 -0.24
N LYS A 96 12.16 4.35 0.72
CA LYS A 96 13.56 3.97 0.47
C LYS A 96 13.70 2.53 0.01
N LYS A 97 13.03 1.56 0.68
CA LYS A 97 13.09 0.14 0.33
C LYS A 97 12.46 -0.14 -1.03
N LEU A 98 11.33 0.50 -1.32
CA LEU A 98 10.63 0.39 -2.61
C LEU A 98 11.33 1.15 -3.74
N GLY A 99 12.28 2.06 -3.40
CA GLY A 99 13.04 2.83 -4.39
C GLY A 99 12.19 3.83 -5.16
N THR A 100 11.26 4.51 -4.50
CA THR A 100 10.31 5.44 -5.12
C THR A 100 10.14 6.70 -4.28
N ASP A 101 9.78 7.81 -4.91
CA ASP A 101 9.56 9.12 -4.25
C ASP A 101 8.13 9.26 -3.70
N TYR A 102 7.21 8.42 -4.14
CA TYR A 102 5.82 8.42 -3.69
C TYR A 102 5.21 7.03 -3.69
N LEU A 103 4.18 6.83 -2.87
CA LEU A 103 3.31 5.65 -2.87
C LEU A 103 1.94 6.01 -3.45
N ASP A 104 1.37 5.12 -4.23
CA ASP A 104 0.03 5.32 -4.78
C ASP A 104 -1.03 5.13 -3.71
N LEU A 105 -0.82 4.18 -2.80
CA LEU A 105 -1.70 3.94 -1.67
C LEU A 105 -0.88 3.51 -0.44
N TYR A 106 -1.16 4.15 0.68
CA TYR A 106 -0.58 3.76 1.98
C TYR A 106 -1.70 3.47 2.96
N LEU A 107 -1.63 2.32 3.61
CA LEU A 107 -2.69 1.84 4.51
C LEU A 107 -2.14 1.68 5.92
N PHE A 108 -2.90 1.96 6.96
CA PHE A 108 -2.57 1.34 8.22
C PHE A 108 -3.11 -0.11 8.26
N HIS A 109 -2.34 -1.03 8.82
CA HIS A 109 -2.59 -2.46 8.68
C HIS A 109 -3.67 -3.00 9.62
N HIS A 110 -3.77 -2.44 10.83
CA HIS A 110 -4.77 -2.80 11.83
C HIS A 110 -5.10 -1.60 12.72
N SER A 111 -6.36 -1.45 13.12
CA SER A 111 -6.85 -0.41 14.02
C SER A 111 -6.57 -0.77 15.49
N MET A 112 -5.31 -0.64 15.92
CA MET A 112 -4.87 -0.89 17.29
C MET A 112 -4.12 0.33 17.85
N GLY A 113 -4.17 0.54 19.16
CA GLY A 113 -3.47 1.66 19.78
C GLY A 113 -3.98 3.02 19.27
N ASP A 114 -3.07 4.00 19.10
CA ASP A 114 -3.38 5.33 18.58
C ASP A 114 -3.40 5.37 17.04
N TYR A 115 -4.35 4.64 16.45
CA TYR A 115 -4.53 4.63 14.99
C TYR A 115 -4.98 5.98 14.43
N ILE A 116 -5.66 6.82 15.22
CA ILE A 116 -6.06 8.17 14.79
C ILE A 116 -4.83 9.08 14.71
N GLY A 117 -3.96 9.07 15.73
CA GLY A 117 -2.71 9.81 15.70
C GLY A 117 -1.82 9.38 14.52
N ALA A 118 -1.69 8.09 14.30
CA ALA A 118 -0.96 7.54 13.15
C ALA A 118 -1.57 8.00 11.81
N TYR A 119 -2.90 7.97 11.67
CA TYR A 119 -3.58 8.39 10.45
C TYR A 119 -3.37 9.88 10.14
N ARG A 120 -3.32 10.74 11.16
CA ARG A 120 -3.03 12.18 10.99
C ARG A 120 -1.64 12.44 10.40
N VAL A 121 -0.65 11.63 10.74
CA VAL A 121 0.68 11.73 10.11
C VAL A 121 0.62 11.27 8.64
N MET A 122 -0.18 10.25 8.33
CA MET A 122 -0.45 9.85 6.94
C MET A 122 -1.14 10.98 6.16
N GLU A 123 -2.12 11.69 6.75
CA GLU A 123 -2.76 12.86 6.15
C GLU A 123 -1.76 13.97 5.79
N GLN A 124 -0.78 14.23 6.68
CA GLN A 124 0.27 15.19 6.41
C GLN A 124 1.11 14.78 5.18
N ASN A 125 1.54 13.53 5.11
CA ASN A 125 2.31 13.01 3.98
C ASN A 125 1.48 12.95 2.67
N TYR A 126 0.17 12.76 2.77
CA TYR A 126 -0.74 12.91 1.63
C TYR A 126 -0.77 14.35 1.11
N LYS A 127 -0.90 15.33 1.99
CA LYS A 127 -0.86 16.77 1.62
C LYS A 127 0.49 17.17 1.02
N GLU A 128 1.59 16.55 1.45
CA GLU A 128 2.94 16.74 0.90
C GLU A 128 3.15 16.01 -0.44
N GLY A 129 2.21 15.15 -0.84
CA GLY A 129 2.27 14.42 -2.11
C GLY A 129 3.14 13.17 -2.09
N LYS A 130 3.70 12.77 -0.95
CA LYS A 130 4.43 11.50 -0.78
C LYS A 130 3.48 10.28 -0.86
N LEU A 131 2.24 10.45 -0.42
CA LEU A 131 1.17 9.45 -0.50
C LEU A 131 0.08 9.99 -1.42
N LYS A 132 -0.24 9.27 -2.50
CA LYS A 132 -1.27 9.69 -3.47
C LYS A 132 -2.69 9.34 -3.02
N ALA A 133 -2.84 8.31 -2.21
CA ALA A 133 -4.05 7.94 -1.49
C ALA A 133 -3.67 7.33 -0.14
N ILE A 134 -4.55 7.47 0.84
CA ILE A 134 -4.44 6.86 2.17
C ILE A 134 -5.71 6.08 2.49
N GLY A 135 -5.55 5.02 3.26
CA GLY A 135 -6.66 4.16 3.62
C GLY A 135 -6.35 3.27 4.82
N VAL A 136 -7.17 2.27 5.00
CA VAL A 136 -7.13 1.40 6.18
C VAL A 136 -7.23 -0.07 5.77
N CYS A 137 -6.83 -0.98 6.68
CA CYS A 137 -7.04 -2.41 6.52
C CYS A 137 -7.76 -2.97 7.73
N ASN A 138 -8.55 -4.01 7.50
CA ASN A 138 -9.17 -4.83 8.54
C ASN A 138 -9.99 -4.02 9.56
N CYS A 139 -10.57 -2.90 9.14
CA CYS A 139 -11.41 -2.08 10.00
C CYS A 139 -12.84 -2.59 10.00
N TYR A 140 -13.33 -2.94 11.18
CA TYR A 140 -14.75 -3.22 11.37
C TYR A 140 -15.60 -1.94 11.21
N PRO A 141 -16.90 -2.07 10.90
CA PRO A 141 -17.75 -0.91 10.60
C PRO A 141 -17.72 0.21 11.64
N HIS A 142 -17.73 -0.12 12.94
CA HIS A 142 -17.69 0.88 14.01
C HIS A 142 -16.37 1.65 14.05
N VAL A 143 -15.24 0.97 13.82
CA VAL A 143 -13.92 1.62 13.75
C VAL A 143 -13.81 2.49 12.52
N LEU A 144 -14.28 2.00 11.36
CA LEU A 144 -14.27 2.78 10.13
C LEU A 144 -15.12 4.05 10.26
N THR A 145 -16.27 3.96 10.92
CA THR A 145 -17.12 5.12 11.22
C THR A 145 -16.38 6.13 12.10
N ASP A 146 -15.77 5.67 13.20
CA ASP A 146 -15.00 6.51 14.11
C ASP A 146 -13.87 7.27 13.37
N ILE A 147 -13.13 6.57 12.52
CA ILE A 147 -12.09 7.18 11.68
C ILE A 147 -12.72 8.24 10.77
N CYS A 148 -13.74 7.90 9.99
CA CYS A 148 -14.36 8.81 9.03
C CYS A 148 -14.96 10.08 9.67
N GLU A 149 -15.40 10.00 10.94
CA GLU A 149 -15.93 11.16 11.68
C GLU A 149 -14.82 12.00 12.36
N THR A 150 -13.62 11.44 12.50
CA THR A 150 -12.52 12.06 13.28
C THR A 150 -11.44 12.67 12.41
N VAL A 151 -11.20 12.10 11.20
CA VAL A 151 -10.10 12.51 10.31
C VAL A 151 -10.55 13.57 9.31
N GLU A 152 -9.59 14.32 8.77
CA GLU A 152 -9.85 15.32 7.73
C GLU A 152 -9.98 14.68 6.34
N ILE A 153 -9.15 13.66 6.06
CA ILE A 153 -9.10 12.96 4.77
C ILE A 153 -9.69 11.56 4.94
N ILE A 154 -10.90 11.38 4.42
CA ILE A 154 -11.60 10.09 4.48
C ILE A 154 -10.78 8.99 3.82
N PRO A 155 -10.62 7.82 4.45
CA PRO A 155 -9.93 6.68 3.85
C PRO A 155 -10.46 6.35 2.44
N ALA A 156 -9.54 6.19 1.49
CA ALA A 156 -9.90 5.88 0.11
C ALA A 156 -10.41 4.43 -0.03
N ILE A 157 -9.92 3.54 0.79
CA ILE A 157 -10.32 2.14 0.84
C ILE A 157 -10.18 1.56 2.26
N ASN A 158 -10.91 0.48 2.52
CA ASN A 158 -10.68 -0.47 3.61
C ASN A 158 -10.33 -1.83 2.98
N GLN A 159 -9.05 -2.23 3.03
CA GLN A 159 -8.61 -3.52 2.51
C GLN A 159 -8.93 -4.63 3.52
N ILE A 160 -9.69 -5.63 3.09
CA ILE A 160 -10.12 -6.75 3.93
C ILE A 160 -9.77 -8.10 3.29
N GLU A 161 -9.62 -9.11 4.10
CA GLU A 161 -9.62 -10.48 3.62
C GLU A 161 -11.05 -10.86 3.21
N LEU A 162 -11.22 -11.30 1.97
CA LEU A 162 -12.51 -11.74 1.46
C LEU A 162 -12.30 -12.85 0.41
N HIS A 163 -12.80 -14.03 0.68
CA HIS A 163 -12.77 -15.18 -0.23
C HIS A 163 -13.91 -16.17 0.13
N PRO A 164 -14.20 -17.21 -0.68
CA PRO A 164 -15.33 -18.13 -0.45
C PRO A 164 -15.41 -18.77 0.94
N PHE A 165 -14.28 -18.92 1.62
CA PHE A 165 -14.20 -19.51 2.96
C PHE A 165 -14.14 -18.47 4.09
N TYR A 166 -14.05 -17.18 3.78
CA TYR A 166 -14.03 -16.08 4.72
C TYR A 166 -14.80 -14.90 4.14
N GLN A 167 -16.05 -14.79 4.54
CA GLN A 167 -16.96 -13.73 4.11
C GLN A 167 -17.25 -12.83 5.31
N GLN A 168 -16.86 -11.59 5.23
CA GLN A 168 -17.01 -10.57 6.28
C GLN A 168 -18.46 -10.42 6.74
#